data_d026f0ac228b6da5d2ba986dca169231
#
_entry.id   d026f0ac228b6da5d2ba986dca169231
#
_cell.length_a   1.000
_cell.length_b   1.000
_cell.length_c   1.000
_cell.angle_alpha   90.00
_cell.angle_beta   90.00
_cell.angle_gamma   90.00
#
_symmetry.space_group_name_H-M   'P 1'
#
loop_
_entity.id
_entity.type
_entity.pdbx_description
1 polymer ?
#
loop_
_entity_poly.entity_id
_entity_poly.type
_entity_poly.pdbx_seq_one_letter_code
_entity_poly.pdbx_strand_id
1 'polypeptide(L)'
;MLVELVPIELLLSHEEIITKKVDQLEKMTLRWNAYVLPLVVDRNTGTILDGHHRYTVAKRLNLLCLPCVMVDYLNDDSIELGLWPNSGKDSIEKSDVLDAALSGDLFSPKTSRHRLPDHLPPISIPLSRLMLPAVN
;
A
#
# COMPACT_ATOMS: atom_id res chain seq x y z
N MET A 1 7.49 2.50 14.38
CA MET A 1 6.72 3.13 13.28
C MET A 1 5.33 3.48 13.77
N LEU A 2 4.91 4.72 13.54
CA LEU A 2 3.56 5.14 13.87
C LEU A 2 2.59 4.72 12.76
N VAL A 3 1.42 4.24 13.15
CA VAL A 3 0.35 3.87 12.22
C VAL A 3 -0.74 4.93 12.31
N GLU A 4 -1.12 5.46 11.16
CA GLU A 4 -2.19 6.46 11.05
C GLU A 4 -3.32 5.89 10.22
N LEU A 5 -4.56 6.29 10.50
CA LEU A 5 -5.69 5.99 9.65
C LEU A 5 -5.78 7.08 8.57
N VAL A 6 -5.73 6.68 7.32
CA VAL A 6 -5.69 7.60 6.18
C VAL A 6 -6.93 7.39 5.31
N PRO A 7 -7.64 8.48 4.92
CA PRO A 7 -8.78 8.35 4.01
C PRO A 7 -8.35 7.64 2.72
N ILE A 8 -9.15 6.68 2.29
CA ILE A 8 -8.81 5.86 1.13
C ILE A 8 -8.70 6.68 -0.16
N GLU A 9 -9.46 7.77 -0.27
CA GLU A 9 -9.42 8.66 -1.43
C GLU A 9 -8.11 9.42 -1.60
N LEU A 10 -7.26 9.47 -0.56
CA LEU A 10 -5.94 10.12 -0.62
C LEU A 10 -4.85 9.18 -1.11
N LEU A 11 -5.15 7.91 -1.30
CA LEU A 11 -4.17 6.88 -1.65
C LEU A 11 -4.14 6.66 -3.17
N LEU A 12 -2.92 6.48 -3.70
CA LEU A 12 -2.68 6.26 -5.11
C LEU A 12 -1.88 4.97 -5.33
N SER A 13 -2.38 4.11 -6.23
CA SER A 13 -1.62 2.93 -6.67
C SER A 13 -0.56 3.33 -7.68
N HIS A 14 0.56 2.61 -7.73
CA HIS A 14 1.57 2.74 -8.79
C HIS A 14 1.81 1.44 -9.53
N GLU A 15 1.21 0.35 -9.08
CA GLU A 15 1.42 -0.99 -9.63
C GLU A 15 0.10 -1.75 -9.66
N GLU A 16 -0.09 -2.58 -10.69
CA GLU A 16 -1.28 -3.40 -10.83
C GLU A 16 -1.24 -4.57 -9.84
N ILE A 17 -2.42 -5.07 -9.49
CA ILE A 17 -2.56 -6.19 -8.55
C ILE A 17 -2.74 -7.51 -9.30
N ILE A 18 -2.57 -8.62 -8.58
CA ILE A 18 -2.87 -9.96 -9.06
C ILE A 18 -4.21 -10.35 -8.45
N THR A 19 -5.25 -10.45 -9.29
CA THR A 19 -6.63 -10.66 -8.85
C THR A 19 -6.79 -11.86 -7.93
N LYS A 20 -6.14 -12.98 -8.24
CA LYS A 20 -6.20 -14.18 -7.41
C LYS A 20 -5.71 -13.93 -5.99
N LYS A 21 -4.64 -13.12 -5.84
CA LYS A 21 -4.10 -12.78 -4.53
C LYS A 21 -5.05 -11.87 -3.75
N VAL A 22 -5.70 -10.94 -4.43
CA VAL A 22 -6.72 -10.09 -3.82
C VAL A 22 -7.90 -10.95 -3.33
N ASP A 23 -8.37 -11.90 -4.14
CA ASP A 23 -9.47 -12.79 -3.76
C ASP A 23 -9.13 -13.58 -2.50
N GLN A 24 -7.91 -14.13 -2.41
CA GLN A 24 -7.46 -14.87 -1.23
C GLN A 24 -7.36 -13.97 -0.01
N LEU A 25 -6.78 -12.80 -0.17
CA LEU A 25 -6.60 -11.84 0.93
C LEU A 25 -7.95 -11.31 1.44
N GLU A 26 -8.91 -11.07 0.55
CA GLU A 26 -10.26 -10.64 0.92
C GLU A 26 -10.91 -11.69 1.85
N LYS A 27 -10.83 -12.97 1.50
CA LYS A 27 -11.37 -14.04 2.33
C LYS A 27 -10.73 -14.07 3.71
N MET A 28 -9.40 -13.92 3.76
CA MET A 28 -8.68 -13.90 5.04
C MET A 28 -9.06 -12.67 5.87
N THR A 29 -9.15 -11.51 5.25
CA THR A 29 -9.52 -10.26 5.90
C THR A 29 -10.93 -10.34 6.51
N LEU A 30 -11.87 -10.91 5.78
CA LEU A 30 -13.22 -11.10 6.29
C LEU A 30 -13.26 -12.10 7.45
N ARG A 31 -12.43 -13.16 7.39
CA ARG A 31 -12.33 -14.14 8.47
C ARG A 31 -11.75 -13.52 9.74
N TRP A 32 -10.71 -12.70 9.60
CA TRP A 32 -10.13 -11.98 10.74
C TRP A 32 -11.04 -10.84 11.23
N ASN A 33 -11.88 -10.33 10.34
CA ASN A 33 -12.71 -9.16 10.58
C ASN A 33 -11.88 -7.93 10.99
N ALA A 34 -10.66 -7.85 10.49
CA ALA A 34 -9.70 -6.81 10.86
C ALA A 34 -8.56 -6.71 9.83
N TYR A 35 -7.90 -5.56 9.81
CA TYR A 35 -6.62 -5.39 9.15
C TYR A 35 -5.50 -5.68 10.17
N VAL A 36 -4.55 -6.53 9.78
CA VAL A 36 -3.49 -7.02 10.66
C VAL A 36 -2.10 -6.47 10.29
N LEU A 37 -1.97 -5.78 9.16
CA LEU A 37 -0.76 -5.09 8.73
C LEU A 37 -1.13 -3.74 8.13
N PRO A 38 -0.33 -2.69 8.41
CA PRO A 38 -0.54 -1.38 7.76
C PRO A 38 0.03 -1.38 6.34
N LEU A 39 -0.44 -0.45 5.52
CA LEU A 39 0.20 -0.10 4.26
C LEU A 39 1.41 0.80 4.53
N VAL A 40 2.32 0.91 3.57
CA VAL A 40 3.38 1.91 3.57
C VAL A 40 3.08 2.91 2.46
N VAL A 41 3.05 4.19 2.79
CA VAL A 41 2.55 5.24 1.90
C VAL A 41 3.47 6.45 1.95
N ASP A 42 3.74 7.04 0.78
CA ASP A 42 4.45 8.32 0.71
C ASP A 42 3.55 9.44 1.22
N ARG A 43 3.99 10.14 2.26
CA ARG A 43 3.22 11.21 2.89
C ARG A 43 2.91 12.37 1.94
N ASN A 44 3.82 12.66 1.02
CA ASN A 44 3.72 13.85 0.17
C ASN A 44 2.75 13.66 -1.00
N THR A 45 2.61 12.44 -1.52
CA THR A 45 1.78 12.17 -2.70
C THR A 45 0.61 11.23 -2.45
N GLY A 46 0.62 10.47 -1.35
CA GLY A 46 -0.36 9.41 -1.12
C GLY A 46 -0.04 8.11 -1.86
N THR A 47 1.12 8.02 -2.49
CA THR A 47 1.50 6.82 -3.25
C THR A 47 1.71 5.63 -2.33
N ILE A 48 1.03 4.53 -2.63
CA ILE A 48 1.18 3.27 -1.91
C ILE A 48 2.50 2.64 -2.35
N LEU A 49 3.41 2.42 -1.40
CA LEU A 49 4.71 1.78 -1.65
C LEU A 49 4.62 0.27 -1.41
N ASP A 50 3.84 -0.13 -0.42
CA ASP A 50 3.57 -1.53 -0.09
C ASP A 50 2.12 -1.67 0.37
N GLY A 51 1.44 -2.71 -0.11
CA GLY A 51 0.06 -3.00 0.30
C GLY A 51 -0.99 -2.77 -0.77
N HIS A 52 -0.64 -2.82 -2.06
CA HIS A 52 -1.61 -2.66 -3.16
C HIS A 52 -2.76 -3.65 -3.09
N HIS A 53 -2.50 -4.90 -2.68
CA HIS A 53 -3.55 -5.91 -2.55
C HIS A 53 -4.48 -5.58 -1.39
N ARG A 54 -3.94 -5.13 -0.25
CA ARG A 54 -4.73 -4.69 0.91
C ARG A 54 -5.60 -3.47 0.58
N TYR A 55 -5.06 -2.54 -0.20
CA TYR A 55 -5.81 -1.38 -0.69
C TYR A 55 -6.99 -1.81 -1.58
N THR A 56 -6.77 -2.77 -2.48
CA THR A 56 -7.82 -3.26 -3.38
C THR A 56 -8.92 -3.97 -2.59
N VAL A 57 -8.55 -4.77 -1.58
CA VAL A 57 -9.53 -5.38 -0.67
C VAL A 57 -10.39 -4.30 0.01
N ALA A 58 -9.76 -3.24 0.50
CA ALA A 58 -10.47 -2.14 1.14
C ALA A 58 -11.50 -1.49 0.21
N LYS A 59 -11.16 -1.29 -1.06
CA LYS A 59 -12.10 -0.76 -2.04
C LYS A 59 -13.29 -1.70 -2.26
N ARG A 60 -13.03 -3.00 -2.35
CA ARG A 60 -14.08 -4.01 -2.50
C ARG A 60 -15.03 -4.03 -1.30
N LEU A 61 -14.51 -3.81 -0.10
CA LEU A 61 -15.29 -3.80 1.13
C LEU A 61 -15.89 -2.43 1.46
N ASN A 62 -15.69 -1.44 0.60
CA ASN A 62 -16.18 -0.07 0.78
C ASN A 62 -15.70 0.57 2.09
N LEU A 63 -14.45 0.31 2.49
CA LEU A 63 -13.87 0.93 3.66
C LEU A 63 -13.58 2.40 3.38
N LEU A 64 -13.65 3.24 4.41
CA LEU A 64 -13.43 4.69 4.29
C LEU A 64 -12.00 5.10 4.57
N CYS A 65 -11.28 4.32 5.35
CA CYS A 65 -9.88 4.61 5.67
C CYS A 65 -9.08 3.32 5.84
N LEU A 66 -7.76 3.47 5.82
CA LEU A 66 -6.82 2.36 5.97
C LEU A 66 -5.69 2.71 6.94
N PRO A 67 -5.19 1.71 7.68
CA PRO A 67 -4.00 1.91 8.52
C PRO A 67 -2.76 2.00 7.66
N CYS A 68 -2.00 3.08 7.82
CA CYS A 68 -0.81 3.36 7.01
C CYS A 68 0.36 3.81 7.86
N VAL A 69 1.55 3.39 7.48
CA VAL A 69 2.81 3.99 7.94
C VAL A 69 3.18 5.02 6.88
N MET A 70 3.21 6.30 7.27
CA MET A 70 3.50 7.40 6.35
C MET A 70 4.99 7.71 6.38
N VAL A 71 5.60 7.79 5.21
CA VAL A 71 7.05 8.02 5.06
C VAL A 71 7.31 9.15 4.08
N ASP A 72 8.49 9.79 4.20
CA ASP A 72 8.99 10.74 3.21
C ASP A 72 9.87 9.99 2.22
N TYR A 73 9.23 9.42 1.22
CA TYR A 73 9.82 8.42 0.33
C TYR A 73 11.11 8.88 -0.35
N LEU A 74 11.09 10.08 -0.94
CA LEU A 74 12.24 10.59 -1.70
C LEU A 74 13.44 10.93 -0.81
N ASN A 75 13.19 11.33 0.43
CA ASN A 75 14.23 11.79 1.35
C ASN A 75 14.69 10.74 2.36
N ASP A 76 14.00 9.61 2.45
CA ASP A 76 14.34 8.54 3.39
C ASP A 76 15.16 7.44 2.69
N ASP A 77 16.49 7.56 2.76
CA ASP A 77 17.41 6.63 2.13
C ASP A 77 17.37 5.22 2.74
N SER A 78 16.75 5.05 3.91
CA SER A 78 16.59 3.73 4.53
C SER A 78 15.54 2.88 3.81
N ILE A 79 14.70 3.50 3.00
CA ILE A 79 13.74 2.78 2.16
C ILE A 79 14.42 2.46 0.83
N GLU A 80 14.68 1.18 0.62
CA GLU A 80 15.34 0.71 -0.60
C GLU A 80 14.33 0.32 -1.65
N LEU A 81 14.66 0.63 -2.90
CA LEU A 81 13.85 0.27 -4.06
C LEU A 81 14.67 -0.61 -5.00
N GLY A 82 14.12 -1.74 -5.38
CA GLY A 82 14.71 -2.64 -6.36
C GLY A 82 13.64 -3.17 -7.31
N LEU A 83 14.07 -4.08 -8.17
CA LEU A 83 13.20 -4.76 -9.12
C LEU A 83 13.00 -6.21 -8.70
N TRP A 84 11.78 -6.71 -8.89
CA TRP A 84 11.55 -8.14 -8.80
C TRP A 84 12.20 -8.86 -9.99
N PRO A 85 12.66 -10.11 -9.83
CA PRO A 85 13.11 -10.92 -10.97
C PRO A 85 12.00 -10.98 -12.02
N ASN A 86 12.38 -10.93 -13.30
CA ASN A 86 11.47 -10.98 -14.43
C ASN A 86 10.50 -9.78 -14.54
N SER A 87 10.87 -8.65 -13.96
CA SER A 87 10.07 -7.41 -14.06
C SER A 87 10.05 -6.82 -15.47
N GLY A 88 11.01 -7.21 -16.33
CA GLY A 88 11.15 -6.66 -17.67
C GLY A 88 11.86 -5.32 -17.73
N LYS A 89 12.37 -4.83 -16.60
CA LYS A 89 13.09 -3.55 -16.52
C LYS A 89 14.55 -3.79 -16.12
N ASP A 90 15.42 -2.89 -16.55
CA ASP A 90 16.86 -2.93 -16.20
C ASP A 90 17.14 -2.12 -14.93
N SER A 91 16.36 -1.08 -14.67
CA SER A 91 16.53 -0.21 -13.51
C SER A 91 15.21 0.46 -13.16
N ILE A 92 15.13 0.98 -11.93
CA ILE A 92 13.99 1.73 -11.45
C ILE A 92 14.46 2.73 -10.38
N GLU A 93 13.90 3.94 -10.43
CA GLU A 93 14.16 4.98 -9.45
C GLU A 93 12.88 5.34 -8.70
N LYS A 94 13.03 5.93 -7.50
CA LYS A 94 11.89 6.34 -6.68
C LYS A 94 10.98 7.31 -7.42
N SER A 95 11.55 8.22 -8.24
CA SER A 95 10.75 9.13 -9.06
C SER A 95 9.87 8.38 -10.06
N ASP A 96 10.33 7.25 -10.60
CA ASP A 96 9.54 6.44 -11.53
C ASP A 96 8.28 5.90 -10.85
N VAL A 97 8.41 5.48 -9.59
CA VAL A 97 7.28 4.98 -8.80
C VAL A 97 6.23 6.09 -8.60
N LEU A 98 6.69 7.28 -8.20
CA LEU A 98 5.78 8.41 -7.98
C LEU A 98 5.12 8.87 -9.29
N ASP A 99 5.87 8.90 -10.39
CA ASP A 99 5.35 9.27 -11.69
C ASP A 99 4.26 8.30 -12.17
N ALA A 100 4.46 6.99 -11.95
CA ALA A 100 3.46 5.99 -12.28
C ALA A 100 2.17 6.22 -11.49
N ALA A 101 2.28 6.52 -10.20
CA ALA A 101 1.11 6.78 -9.35
C ALA A 101 0.37 8.05 -9.78
N LEU A 102 1.10 9.13 -10.03
CA LEU A 102 0.52 10.43 -10.37
C LEU A 102 -0.08 10.46 -11.78
N SER A 103 0.52 9.73 -12.73
CA SER A 103 0.03 9.66 -14.10
C SER A 103 -1.13 8.67 -14.29
N GLY A 104 -1.26 7.69 -13.40
CA GLY A 104 -2.19 6.59 -13.56
C GLY A 104 -1.69 5.48 -14.49
N ASP A 105 -0.46 5.59 -14.99
CA ASP A 105 0.19 4.59 -15.86
C ASP A 105 0.91 3.58 -14.96
N LEU A 106 0.17 2.61 -14.45
CA LEU A 106 0.65 1.68 -13.45
C LEU A 106 1.66 0.66 -14.02
N PHE A 107 2.64 0.29 -13.20
CA PHE A 107 3.53 -0.83 -13.54
C PHE A 107 2.75 -2.15 -13.50
N SER A 108 3.24 -3.14 -14.25
CA SER A 108 2.76 -4.50 -14.17
C SER A 108 2.95 -5.08 -12.77
N PRO A 109 2.19 -6.10 -12.37
CA PRO A 109 2.37 -6.74 -11.06
C PRO A 109 3.81 -7.22 -10.86
N LYS A 110 4.33 -7.09 -9.64
CA LYS A 110 5.68 -7.51 -9.26
C LYS A 110 6.78 -6.84 -10.08
N THR A 111 6.69 -5.53 -10.25
CA THR A 111 7.73 -4.72 -10.88
C THR A 111 8.66 -4.13 -9.82
N SER A 112 8.11 -3.31 -8.92
CA SER A 112 8.88 -2.64 -7.88
C SER A 112 8.91 -3.46 -6.60
N ARG A 113 10.06 -3.47 -5.94
CA ARG A 113 10.24 -4.14 -4.66
C ARG A 113 10.82 -3.15 -3.65
N HIS A 114 10.02 -2.84 -2.64
CA HIS A 114 10.44 -1.95 -1.55
C HIS A 114 10.93 -2.74 -0.36
N ARG A 115 12.04 -2.29 0.22
CA ARG A 115 12.60 -2.88 1.43
C ARG A 115 12.70 -1.80 2.50
N LEU A 116 12.07 -2.06 3.64
CA LEU A 116 12.07 -1.17 4.79
C LEU A 116 13.16 -1.60 5.78
N PRO A 117 13.69 -0.65 6.59
CA PRO A 117 14.72 -0.97 7.58
C PRO A 117 14.20 -1.88 8.69
N ASP A 118 12.92 -1.78 9.04
CA ASP A 118 12.29 -2.54 10.11
C ASP A 118 11.06 -3.27 9.60
N HIS A 119 10.64 -4.31 10.34
CA HIS A 119 9.39 -4.99 10.07
C HIS A 119 8.22 -4.06 10.37
N LEU A 120 7.13 -4.20 9.59
CA LEU A 120 5.90 -3.47 9.86
C LEU A 120 5.34 -3.91 11.22
N PRO A 121 4.80 -2.96 12.02
CA PRO A 121 4.20 -3.33 13.29
C PRO A 121 2.94 -4.17 13.05
N PRO A 122 2.78 -5.29 13.78
CA PRO A 122 1.52 -6.02 13.74
C PRO A 122 0.44 -5.17 14.37
N ILE A 123 -0.73 -5.16 13.75
CA ILE A 123 -1.88 -4.39 14.23
C ILE A 123 -3.12 -5.30 14.25
N SER A 124 -4.19 -4.81 14.86
CA SER A 124 -5.49 -5.44 14.77
C SER A 124 -6.53 -4.34 14.82
N ILE A 125 -6.92 -3.85 13.64
CA ILE A 125 -7.91 -2.78 13.52
C ILE A 125 -9.17 -3.39 12.90
N PRO A 126 -10.30 -3.41 13.64
CA PRO A 126 -11.51 -4.05 13.15
C PRO A 126 -12.07 -3.34 11.93
N LEU A 127 -12.67 -4.10 11.03
CA LEU A 127 -13.30 -3.54 9.81
C LEU A 127 -14.34 -2.50 10.15
N SER A 128 -15.06 -2.66 11.27
CA SER A 128 -16.05 -1.69 11.72
C SER A 128 -15.45 -0.29 11.95
N ARG A 129 -14.19 -0.22 12.42
CA ARG A 129 -13.50 1.07 12.59
C ARG A 129 -13.15 1.68 11.24
N LEU A 130 -12.76 0.86 10.27
CA LEU A 130 -12.34 1.31 8.94
C LEU A 130 -13.54 1.68 8.05
N MET A 131 -14.74 1.31 8.44
CA MET A 131 -15.98 1.75 7.80
C MET A 131 -16.42 3.15 8.22
N LEU A 132 -15.71 3.75 9.17
CA LEU A 132 -15.94 5.10 9.66
C LEU A 132 -14.86 6.04 9.09
N PRO A 133 -15.12 7.37 9.08
CA PRO A 133 -14.10 8.32 8.66
C PRO A 133 -12.82 8.19 9.50
N ALA A 134 -11.68 8.56 8.91
CA ALA A 134 -10.39 8.52 9.58
C ALA A 134 -10.37 9.44 10.81
N VAL A 135 -11.07 10.57 10.73
CA VAL A 135 -11.21 11.56 11.81
C VAL A 135 -12.68 11.65 12.19
N ASN A 136 -12.93 11.63 13.49
CA ASN A 136 -14.28 11.79 14.03
C ASN A 136 -14.71 13.23 14.06
#